data_d26d64421ace371b678012f606f3afc4
#
_entry.id   d26d64421ace371b678012f606f3afc4
#
_cell.length_a   1.000
_cell.length_b   1.000
_cell.length_c   1.000
_cell.angle_alpha   90.00
_cell.angle_beta   90.00
_cell.angle_gamma   90.00
#
_symmetry.space_group_name_H-M   'P 1'
#
loop_
_entity.id
_entity.type
_entity.pdbx_description
1 polymer ?
#
loop_
_entity_poly.entity_id
_entity_poly.type
_entity_poly.pdbx_seq_one_letter_code
_entity_poly.pdbx_strand_id
1 'polypeptide(L)'
;MTQFNKSDIARALENPKSVSRAIEILGNNQREDELSARSTREQNGIGFTSCWASAGTHLWQFVTGYDARSKTNKWGRKCLSHPNWQRAKIIRRKVQNNGCEDAVGLGRKIALHHWRQLGALISVQPPVPQVQTPVPQPEPQADFEMIAVPAGKVDMAIAILKAAGVL
;
A
#
# COMPACT_ATOMS: atom_id res chain seq x y z
N MET A 1 24.11 -1.24 -13.12
CA MET A 1 23.11 -0.49 -12.32
C MET A 1 22.09 0.07 -13.28
N THR A 2 20.83 -0.36 -13.17
CA THR A 2 19.75 0.12 -14.05
C THR A 2 19.34 1.51 -13.59
N GLN A 3 19.67 2.53 -14.38
CA GLN A 3 19.31 3.91 -14.07
C GLN A 3 17.89 4.16 -14.62
N PHE A 4 16.90 4.33 -13.74
CA PHE A 4 15.54 4.65 -14.13
C PHE A 4 15.46 6.08 -14.68
N ASN A 5 14.84 6.24 -15.84
CA ASN A 5 14.56 7.55 -16.41
C ASN A 5 13.15 8.04 -16.01
N LYS A 6 12.86 9.31 -16.32
CA LYS A 6 11.56 9.91 -15.99
C LYS A 6 10.38 9.18 -16.64
N SER A 7 10.57 8.65 -17.85
CA SER A 7 9.51 7.93 -18.58
C SER A 7 9.19 6.59 -17.94
N ASP A 8 10.21 5.89 -17.41
CA ASP A 8 10.01 4.62 -16.71
C ASP A 8 9.21 4.83 -15.42
N ILE A 9 9.57 5.86 -14.67
CA ILE A 9 8.82 6.25 -13.47
C ILE A 9 7.39 6.68 -13.84
N ALA A 10 7.20 7.46 -14.89
CA ALA A 10 5.87 7.88 -15.33
C ALA A 10 4.97 6.68 -15.68
N ARG A 11 5.51 5.70 -16.41
CA ARG A 11 4.81 4.45 -16.75
C ARG A 11 4.45 3.66 -15.48
N ALA A 12 5.37 3.52 -14.54
CA ALA A 12 5.10 2.83 -13.28
C ALA A 12 3.99 3.52 -12.46
N LEU A 13 3.89 4.84 -12.55
CA LEU A 13 2.89 5.66 -11.87
C LEU A 13 1.50 5.67 -12.55
N GLU A 14 1.30 4.94 -13.64
CA GLU A 14 -0.04 4.71 -14.22
C GLU A 14 -0.91 3.88 -13.26
N ASN A 15 -0.29 2.98 -12.51
CA ASN A 15 -0.98 2.17 -11.51
C ASN A 15 -1.18 2.97 -10.19
N PRO A 16 -2.42 3.13 -9.70
CA PRO A 16 -2.71 3.84 -8.45
C PRO A 16 -2.01 3.28 -7.22
N LYS A 17 -1.73 1.97 -7.19
CA LYS A 17 -0.96 1.32 -6.11
C LYS A 17 0.48 1.80 -6.11
N SER A 18 1.10 1.92 -7.29
CA SER A 18 2.45 2.46 -7.44
C SER A 18 2.54 3.92 -7.01
N VAL A 19 1.52 4.73 -7.33
CA VAL A 19 1.43 6.12 -6.86
C VAL A 19 1.38 6.17 -5.33
N SER A 20 0.54 5.35 -4.70
CA SER A 20 0.43 5.27 -3.25
C SER A 20 1.75 4.86 -2.60
N ARG A 21 2.45 3.88 -3.19
CA ARG A 21 3.77 3.44 -2.72
C ARG A 21 4.83 4.52 -2.87
N ALA A 22 4.83 5.27 -3.98
CA ALA A 22 5.74 6.40 -4.18
C ALA A 22 5.54 7.49 -3.12
N ILE A 23 4.30 7.85 -2.81
CA ILE A 23 3.99 8.81 -1.74
C ILE A 23 4.44 8.28 -0.37
N GLU A 24 4.26 6.99 -0.10
CA GLU A 24 4.73 6.35 1.13
C GLU A 24 6.25 6.43 1.25
N ILE A 25 6.99 6.08 0.19
CA ILE A 25 8.45 6.14 0.17
C ILE A 25 8.94 7.57 0.41
N LEU A 26 8.39 8.55 -0.29
CA LEU A 26 8.77 9.95 -0.13
C LEU A 26 8.50 10.47 1.30
N GLY A 27 7.34 10.12 1.88
CA GLY A 27 6.99 10.55 3.21
C GLY A 27 7.82 9.87 4.31
N ASN A 28 8.13 8.58 4.15
CA ASN A 28 8.99 7.86 5.10
C ASN A 28 10.43 8.38 5.14
N ASN A 29 10.87 9.07 4.10
CA ASN A 29 12.18 9.70 4.05
C ASN A 29 12.19 11.14 4.60
N GLN A 30 11.04 11.67 5.03
CA GLN A 30 11.00 12.94 5.75
C GLN A 30 11.35 12.74 7.23
N ARG A 31 11.96 13.75 7.82
CA ARG A 31 12.21 13.76 9.27
C ARG A 31 10.89 13.96 10.04
N GLU A 32 10.83 13.48 11.26
CA GLU A 32 9.62 13.56 12.10
C GLU A 32 9.18 15.01 12.39
N ASP A 33 10.13 15.91 12.54
CA ASP A 33 9.87 17.33 12.74
C ASP A 33 9.30 18.01 11.48
N GLU A 34 9.76 17.61 10.28
CA GLU A 34 9.21 18.08 9.00
C GLU A 34 7.79 17.56 8.77
N LEU A 35 7.53 16.29 9.11
CA LEU A 35 6.19 15.69 9.03
C LEU A 35 5.21 16.40 9.96
N SER A 36 5.64 16.72 11.18
CA SER A 36 4.81 17.43 12.17
C SER A 36 4.54 18.89 11.77
N ALA A 37 5.56 19.58 11.27
CA ALA A 37 5.47 20.96 10.80
C ALA A 37 4.79 21.08 9.43
N ARG A 38 4.66 19.96 8.67
CA ARG A 38 4.20 19.93 7.27
C ARG A 38 4.97 20.89 6.37
N SER A 39 6.23 21.06 6.67
CA SER A 39 7.16 21.92 5.95
C SER A 39 8.51 21.23 5.84
N THR A 40 9.22 21.48 4.75
CA THR A 40 10.58 20.98 4.55
C THR A 40 11.55 22.04 5.04
N ARG A 41 12.40 21.71 6.01
CA ARG A 41 13.42 22.61 6.57
C ARG A 41 14.76 22.47 5.87
N GLU A 42 15.12 21.25 5.48
CA GLU A 42 16.39 20.96 4.84
C GLU A 42 16.19 20.66 3.34
N GLN A 43 16.95 21.36 2.49
CA GLN A 43 16.97 21.10 1.04
C GLN A 43 17.99 20.00 0.70
N ASN A 44 17.87 18.85 1.38
CA ASN A 44 18.79 17.72 1.18
C ASN A 44 18.35 16.77 0.04
N GLY A 45 17.29 17.11 -0.68
CA GLY A 45 16.75 16.29 -1.76
C GLY A 45 16.06 15.01 -1.30
N ILE A 46 15.77 14.90 0.01
CA ILE A 46 15.14 13.73 0.63
C ILE A 46 13.71 14.10 1.08
N GLY A 47 12.72 13.27 0.74
CA GLY A 47 11.32 13.52 1.07
C GLY A 47 10.63 14.52 0.12
N PHE A 48 9.59 15.20 0.60
CA PHE A 48 8.87 16.19 -0.20
C PHE A 48 9.60 17.54 -0.21
N THR A 49 9.70 18.17 -1.38
CA THR A 49 10.18 19.56 -1.46
C THR A 49 9.19 20.52 -0.80
N SER A 50 9.65 21.73 -0.42
CA SER A 50 8.85 22.72 0.31
C SER A 50 7.50 23.04 -0.33
N CYS A 51 7.43 23.12 -1.66
CA CYS A 51 6.17 23.38 -2.38
C CYS A 51 5.18 22.21 -2.30
N TRP A 52 5.65 20.98 -2.10
CA TRP A 52 4.85 19.78 -2.00
C TRP A 52 4.70 19.23 -0.58
N ALA A 53 5.46 19.74 0.39
CA ALA A 53 5.50 19.23 1.76
C ALA A 53 4.10 19.07 2.37
N SER A 54 3.29 20.14 2.34
CA SER A 54 1.96 20.08 2.93
C SER A 54 1.01 19.10 2.22
N ALA A 55 1.03 19.05 0.88
CA ALA A 55 0.17 18.12 0.13
C ALA A 55 0.65 16.68 0.27
N GLY A 56 1.96 16.45 0.13
CA GLY A 56 2.59 15.15 0.25
C GLY A 56 2.38 14.53 1.63
N THR A 57 2.59 15.29 2.71
CA THR A 57 2.37 14.81 4.08
C THR A 57 0.91 14.38 4.32
N HIS A 58 -0.09 15.12 3.82
CA HIS A 58 -1.48 14.69 3.98
C HIS A 58 -1.82 13.44 3.18
N LEU A 59 -1.28 13.30 1.95
CA LEU A 59 -1.45 12.06 1.19
C LEU A 59 -0.73 10.90 1.85
N TRP A 60 0.46 11.11 2.40
CA TRP A 60 1.21 10.10 3.14
C TRP A 60 0.45 9.64 4.40
N GLN A 61 -0.09 10.57 5.19
CA GLN A 61 -0.94 10.24 6.34
C GLN A 61 -2.16 9.41 5.93
N PHE A 62 -2.77 9.72 4.79
CA PHE A 62 -3.90 8.96 4.28
C PHE A 62 -3.49 7.54 3.85
N VAL A 63 -2.38 7.41 3.13
CA VAL A 63 -1.87 6.11 2.64
C VAL A 63 -1.45 5.21 3.79
N THR A 64 -0.71 5.73 4.75
CA THR A 64 -0.18 4.96 5.88
C THR A 64 -1.21 4.76 7.00
N GLY A 65 -2.26 5.56 7.03
CA GLY A 65 -3.21 5.61 8.15
C GLY A 65 -2.64 6.30 9.39
N TYR A 66 -1.58 7.09 9.24
CA TYR A 66 -0.90 7.76 10.33
C TYR A 66 -1.77 8.80 11.02
N ASP A 67 -1.82 8.73 12.34
CA ASP A 67 -2.46 9.74 13.18
C ASP A 67 -1.38 10.61 13.86
N ALA A 68 -1.34 11.88 13.50
CA ALA A 68 -0.37 12.84 14.04
C ALA A 68 -0.50 13.07 15.56
N ARG A 69 -1.68 12.82 16.14
CA ARG A 69 -1.90 12.98 17.60
C ARG A 69 -1.30 11.83 18.39
N SER A 70 -1.59 10.59 17.95
CA SER A 70 -1.09 9.37 18.61
C SER A 70 0.29 8.97 18.13
N LYS A 71 0.82 9.60 17.06
CA LYS A 71 2.09 9.25 16.39
C LYS A 71 2.17 7.79 15.96
N THR A 72 1.05 7.19 15.61
CA THR A 72 0.93 5.78 15.21
C THR A 72 0.08 5.62 13.95
N ASN A 73 0.19 4.49 13.29
CA ASN A 73 -0.62 4.12 12.13
C ASN A 73 -1.98 3.53 12.59
N LYS A 74 -2.88 4.41 13.03
CA LYS A 74 -4.13 4.04 13.70
C LYS A 74 -5.23 3.57 12.74
N TRP A 75 -5.29 4.13 11.51
CA TRP A 75 -6.45 3.94 10.62
C TRP A 75 -6.23 2.92 9.50
N GLY A 76 -5.13 2.19 9.54
CA GLY A 76 -4.77 1.22 8.52
C GLY A 76 -4.42 1.85 7.16
N ARG A 77 -3.70 1.08 6.36
CA ARG A 77 -3.22 1.52 5.04
C ARG A 77 -4.37 1.63 4.03
N LYS A 78 -4.32 2.66 3.19
CA LYS A 78 -5.28 2.89 2.11
C LYS A 78 -4.57 3.23 0.81
N CYS A 79 -5.13 2.77 -0.32
CA CYS A 79 -4.69 3.25 -1.62
C CYS A 79 -5.27 4.65 -1.87
N LEU A 80 -4.57 5.51 -2.61
CA LEU A 80 -5.07 6.84 -3.00
C LEU A 80 -6.33 6.78 -3.88
N SER A 81 -6.57 5.65 -4.56
CA SER A 81 -7.83 5.40 -5.29
C SER A 81 -9.04 5.12 -4.36
N HIS A 82 -8.82 4.91 -3.06
CA HIS A 82 -9.91 4.62 -2.12
C HIS A 82 -10.79 5.86 -1.92
N PRO A 83 -12.12 5.78 -2.06
CA PRO A 83 -13.04 6.92 -2.11
C PRO A 83 -13.04 7.79 -0.83
N ASN A 84 -12.55 7.27 0.29
CA ASN A 84 -12.50 8.02 1.55
C ASN A 84 -11.66 9.31 1.49
N TRP A 85 -10.79 9.49 0.49
CA TRP A 85 -10.07 10.76 0.30
C TRP A 85 -11.03 11.94 0.10
N GLN A 86 -12.20 11.69 -0.50
CA GLN A 86 -13.23 12.71 -0.72
C GLN A 86 -13.82 13.26 0.60
N ARG A 87 -13.85 12.41 1.65
CA ARG A 87 -14.28 12.80 3.00
C ARG A 87 -13.21 13.60 3.75
N ALA A 88 -11.96 13.47 3.36
CA ALA A 88 -10.85 14.20 3.94
C ALA A 88 -10.82 15.64 3.39
N LYS A 89 -11.48 16.58 4.07
CA LYS A 89 -11.64 17.99 3.64
C LYS A 89 -10.32 18.61 3.16
N ILE A 90 -9.22 18.32 3.85
CA ILE A 90 -7.91 18.88 3.52
C ILE A 90 -7.38 18.30 2.20
N ILE A 91 -7.45 16.98 2.01
CA ILE A 91 -7.00 16.33 0.78
C ILE A 91 -7.83 16.84 -0.40
N ARG A 92 -9.15 16.88 -0.27
CA ARG A 92 -10.05 17.39 -1.31
C ARG A 92 -9.67 18.82 -1.71
N ARG A 93 -9.42 19.71 -0.75
CA ARG A 93 -8.97 21.08 -1.03
C ARG A 93 -7.61 21.11 -1.75
N LYS A 94 -6.65 20.23 -1.38
CA LYS A 94 -5.35 20.14 -2.03
C LYS A 94 -5.46 19.63 -3.46
N VAL A 95 -6.32 18.64 -3.72
CA VAL A 95 -6.63 18.14 -5.06
C VAL A 95 -7.15 19.28 -5.95
N GLN A 96 -8.17 20.01 -5.48
CA GLN A 96 -8.78 21.14 -6.19
C GLN A 96 -7.77 22.27 -6.46
N ASN A 97 -7.02 22.69 -5.44
CA ASN A 97 -6.05 23.79 -5.57
C ASN A 97 -4.89 23.48 -6.53
N ASN A 98 -4.62 22.21 -6.80
CA ASN A 98 -3.58 21.77 -7.73
C ASN A 98 -4.12 21.39 -9.13
N GLY A 99 -5.42 21.62 -9.39
CA GLY A 99 -6.05 21.30 -10.66
C GLY A 99 -6.05 19.81 -10.97
N CYS A 100 -6.16 18.95 -9.97
CA CYS A 100 -6.22 17.51 -10.13
C CYS A 100 -7.68 17.04 -9.96
N GLU A 101 -8.04 15.95 -10.62
CA GLU A 101 -9.38 15.36 -10.54
C GLU A 101 -9.57 14.55 -9.26
N ASP A 102 -8.49 13.87 -8.84
CA ASP A 102 -8.52 12.98 -7.69
C ASP A 102 -7.19 12.95 -6.90
N ALA A 103 -7.16 12.19 -5.81
CA ALA A 103 -5.98 12.05 -4.97
C ALA A 103 -4.85 11.26 -5.67
N VAL A 104 -5.17 10.38 -6.62
CA VAL A 104 -4.18 9.65 -7.43
C VAL A 104 -3.46 10.62 -8.37
N GLY A 105 -4.21 11.50 -9.06
CA GLY A 105 -3.65 12.53 -9.93
C GLY A 105 -2.72 13.48 -9.18
N LEU A 106 -3.13 13.94 -7.97
CA LEU A 106 -2.28 14.75 -7.12
C LEU A 106 -1.02 13.99 -6.69
N GLY A 107 -1.16 12.74 -6.25
CA GLY A 107 -0.04 11.88 -5.87
C GLY A 107 0.93 11.64 -7.02
N ARG A 108 0.40 11.40 -8.23
CA ARG A 108 1.21 11.24 -9.46
C ARG A 108 2.01 12.50 -9.78
N LYS A 109 1.38 13.68 -9.69
CA LYS A 109 2.04 14.97 -9.91
C LYS A 109 3.20 15.19 -8.95
N ILE A 110 3.01 14.87 -7.66
CA ILE A 110 4.06 14.95 -6.64
C ILE A 110 5.17 13.93 -6.93
N ALA A 111 4.84 12.68 -7.18
CA ALA A 111 5.80 11.60 -7.45
C ALA A 111 6.66 11.90 -8.70
N LEU A 112 6.04 12.44 -9.77
CA LEU A 112 6.76 12.85 -10.98
C LEU A 112 7.69 14.05 -10.73
N HIS A 113 7.35 14.95 -9.81
CA HIS A 113 8.26 16.02 -9.40
C HIS A 113 9.52 15.46 -8.73
N HIS A 114 9.38 14.37 -7.99
CA HIS A 114 10.46 13.70 -7.25
C HIS A 114 11.03 12.46 -7.96
N TRP A 115 10.89 12.35 -9.29
CA TRP A 115 11.25 11.14 -10.04
C TRP A 115 12.72 10.69 -9.86
N ARG A 116 13.67 11.65 -9.74
CA ARG A 116 15.09 11.34 -9.54
C ARG A 116 15.34 10.66 -8.20
N GLN A 117 14.70 11.17 -7.15
CA GLN A 117 14.77 10.59 -5.81
C GLN A 117 14.14 9.20 -5.76
N LEU A 118 12.97 9.03 -6.37
CA LEU A 118 12.31 7.73 -6.46
C LEU A 118 13.15 6.72 -7.24
N GLY A 119 13.75 7.12 -8.36
CA GLY A 119 14.63 6.27 -9.14
C GLY A 119 15.86 5.80 -8.35
N ALA A 120 16.48 6.68 -7.57
CA ALA A 120 17.59 6.33 -6.70
C ALA A 120 17.18 5.34 -5.60
N LEU A 121 16.06 5.59 -4.93
CA LEU A 121 15.55 4.74 -3.84
C LEU A 121 15.13 3.34 -4.33
N ILE A 122 14.52 3.24 -5.52
CA ILE A 122 14.14 1.95 -6.12
C ILE A 122 15.39 1.16 -6.51
N SER A 123 16.44 1.83 -6.99
CA SER A 123 17.69 1.17 -7.38
C SER A 123 18.47 0.58 -6.20
N VAL A 124 18.25 1.09 -4.99
CA VAL A 124 18.92 0.63 -3.76
C VAL A 124 18.17 -0.52 -3.08
N GLN A 125 16.85 -0.65 -3.30
CA GLN A 125 16.13 -1.78 -2.75
C GLN A 125 16.50 -3.06 -3.51
N PRO A 126 16.99 -4.12 -2.82
CA PRO A 126 17.14 -5.42 -3.44
C PRO A 126 15.77 -5.85 -4.01
N PRO A 127 15.73 -6.55 -5.15
CA PRO A 127 14.47 -7.05 -5.68
C PRO A 127 13.75 -7.80 -4.57
N VAL A 128 12.53 -7.34 -4.25
CA VAL A 128 11.67 -8.07 -3.33
C VAL A 128 11.64 -9.49 -3.85
N PRO A 129 11.99 -10.51 -3.04
CA PRO A 129 11.89 -11.89 -3.48
C PRO A 129 10.47 -12.05 -4.04
N GLN A 130 10.37 -12.31 -5.34
CA GLN A 130 9.11 -12.73 -5.90
C GLN A 130 8.74 -13.95 -5.07
N VAL A 131 7.70 -13.82 -4.25
CA VAL A 131 7.06 -14.98 -3.65
C VAL A 131 6.71 -15.82 -4.87
N GLN A 132 7.56 -16.79 -5.15
CA GLN A 132 7.25 -17.84 -6.10
C GLN A 132 5.93 -18.37 -5.58
N THR A 133 4.85 -18.11 -6.30
CA THR A 133 3.60 -18.82 -6.10
C THR A 133 4.02 -20.28 -5.98
N PRO A 134 3.74 -20.95 -4.86
CA PRO A 134 4.08 -22.36 -4.75
C PRO A 134 3.50 -23.01 -6.00
N VAL A 135 4.37 -23.60 -6.82
CA VAL A 135 3.94 -24.50 -7.89
C VAL A 135 2.99 -25.45 -7.19
N PRO A 136 1.72 -25.61 -7.66
CA PRO A 136 0.81 -26.53 -7.05
C PRO A 136 1.56 -27.87 -6.95
N GLN A 137 1.98 -28.23 -5.74
CA GLN A 137 2.47 -29.57 -5.51
C GLN A 137 1.30 -30.47 -5.95
N PRO A 138 1.56 -31.48 -6.80
CA PRO A 138 0.54 -32.47 -7.07
C PRO A 138 0.07 -32.96 -5.69
N GLU A 139 -1.21 -32.73 -5.42
CA GLU A 139 -1.83 -33.24 -4.19
C GLU A 139 -1.43 -34.70 -4.09
N PRO A 140 -0.89 -35.16 -2.92
CA PRO A 140 -0.69 -36.55 -2.72
C PRO A 140 -2.07 -37.18 -2.94
N GLN A 141 -2.19 -38.05 -3.95
CA GLN A 141 -3.35 -38.88 -4.13
C GLN A 141 -3.53 -39.60 -2.81
N ALA A 142 -4.46 -39.08 -2.00
CA ALA A 142 -4.90 -39.78 -0.82
C ALA A 142 -5.55 -41.06 -1.35
N ASP A 143 -4.87 -42.17 -1.25
CA ASP A 143 -5.49 -43.48 -1.31
C ASP A 143 -6.57 -43.48 -0.24
N PHE A 144 -7.79 -43.26 -0.69
CA PHE A 144 -8.95 -43.42 0.16
C PHE A 144 -9.08 -44.91 0.43
N GLU A 145 -8.33 -45.43 1.43
CA GLU A 145 -8.72 -46.68 2.06
C GLU A 145 -10.15 -46.51 2.54
N MET A 146 -11.06 -47.19 1.86
CA MET A 146 -12.44 -47.25 2.30
C MET A 146 -12.45 -47.94 3.66
N ILE A 147 -12.43 -47.17 4.72
CA ILE A 147 -12.65 -47.65 6.08
C ILE A 147 -14.14 -48.08 6.10
N ALA A 148 -14.34 -49.38 6.06
CA ALA A 148 -15.68 -49.95 6.23
C ALA A 148 -16.19 -49.61 7.64
N VAL A 149 -17.03 -48.58 7.75
CA VAL A 149 -17.67 -48.22 9.01
C VAL A 149 -18.74 -49.27 9.29
N PRO A 150 -18.65 -50.01 10.40
CA PRO A 150 -19.66 -51.04 10.71
C PRO A 150 -21.04 -50.38 10.85
N ALA A 151 -22.03 -51.02 10.21
CA ALA A 151 -23.43 -50.60 10.25
C ALA A 151 -23.89 -50.47 11.72
N GLY A 152 -24.21 -49.28 12.16
CA GLY A 152 -24.60 -48.98 13.55
C GLY A 152 -23.90 -47.77 14.16
N LYS A 153 -22.81 -47.27 13.53
CA LYS A 153 -22.15 -46.06 13.99
C LYS A 153 -22.34 -44.84 13.07
N VAL A 154 -23.11 -45.02 11.98
CA VAL A 154 -23.35 -43.94 10.99
C VAL A 154 -24.18 -42.81 11.61
N ASP A 155 -25.20 -43.16 12.41
CA ASP A 155 -26.06 -42.17 13.06
C ASP A 155 -25.29 -41.30 14.08
N MET A 156 -24.30 -41.87 14.77
CA MET A 156 -23.47 -41.18 15.73
C MET A 156 -22.50 -40.20 15.02
N ALA A 157 -21.95 -40.58 13.88
CA ALA A 157 -21.08 -39.71 13.07
C ALA A 157 -21.87 -38.53 12.48
N ILE A 158 -23.10 -38.75 12.01
CA ILE A 158 -23.99 -37.68 11.49
C ILE A 158 -24.36 -36.71 12.63
N ALA A 159 -24.63 -37.22 13.83
CA ALA A 159 -24.97 -36.41 15.00
C ALA A 159 -23.79 -35.51 15.40
N ILE A 160 -22.56 -36.01 15.34
CA ILE A 160 -21.33 -35.23 15.64
C ILE A 160 -21.10 -34.16 14.58
N LEU A 161 -21.29 -34.47 13.30
CA LEU A 161 -21.10 -33.48 12.21
C LEU A 161 -22.17 -32.38 12.23
N LYS A 162 -23.39 -32.67 12.61
CA LYS A 162 -24.45 -31.67 12.84
C LYS A 162 -24.15 -30.79 14.05
N ALA A 163 -23.64 -31.36 15.13
CA ALA A 163 -23.27 -30.61 16.32
C ALA A 163 -22.05 -29.69 16.07
N ALA A 164 -21.17 -30.04 15.12
CA ALA A 164 -20.05 -29.26 14.71
C ALA A 164 -20.36 -28.20 13.63
N GLY A 165 -21.59 -28.11 13.15
CA GLY A 165 -22.03 -27.14 12.12
C GLY A 165 -21.42 -27.37 10.74
N VAL A 166 -21.05 -28.61 10.41
CA VAL A 166 -20.43 -28.98 9.11
C VAL A 166 -21.46 -29.54 8.13
N LEU A 167 -22.71 -29.81 8.57
CA LEU A 167 -23.87 -30.23 7.77
C LEU A 167 -25.10 -29.41 8.13
#